data_477aa38d18275e511aa80994ca9effd8
#
_entry.id   477aa38d18275e511aa80994ca9effd8
#
_cell.length_a   1.000
_cell.length_b   1.000
_cell.length_c   1.000
_cell.angle_alpha   90.00
_cell.angle_beta   90.00
_cell.angle_gamma   90.00
#
_symmetry.space_group_name_H-M   'P 1'
#
loop_
_entity.id
_entity.type
_entity.pdbx_description
1 polymer ?
#
loop_
_entity_poly.entity_id
_entity_poly.type
_entity_poly.pdbx_seq_one_letter_code
_entity_poly.pdbx_strand_id
1 'polypeptide(L)'
;MLSKRLNFITPSYTIGISSKVKEMESNGVKVINLSIGEPDFNVPNNAKSYGIDSLNKDYTKYDLVPGLKILREEICKKLIEENNCNYSIDEIVVSSGAKNSITNTLLALTDEGDEVLLPKPYWVSYPEMIKLVNAVPVFIDTKKENGFKLTKEELEKSITDKTKILVINNPSNPTGSVYTKDELIEIVDVCIQNKIYILADEIYEKICYTGEFTSIASLSEEAKDITITINGFSKSAAMTGLRLGYTASNKTIAKAMSSIQGHLISHPSLTAQYIAYGALKDCSIDIDNMVKTYKSRRDLIKSKLDSIDNVGYVNPNGAFYIFIDLSKVSEKFEYKDSFSIEFCNQFLEEYNVAVVPGIAF
;
A
#
# COMPACT_ATOMS: atom_id res chain seq x y z
N MET A 1 6.06 14.32 30.62
CA MET A 1 5.09 14.93 29.66
C MET A 1 5.37 14.32 28.30
N LEU A 2 4.34 13.77 27.61
CA LEU A 2 4.50 13.17 26.28
C LEU A 2 4.60 14.24 25.19
N SER A 3 5.09 13.86 24.01
CA SER A 3 5.12 14.76 22.83
C SER A 3 3.71 15.19 22.44
N LYS A 4 3.52 16.48 22.12
CA LYS A 4 2.25 17.04 21.62
C LYS A 4 1.79 16.35 20.32
N ARG A 5 2.72 15.77 19.55
CA ARG A 5 2.45 15.02 18.32
C ARG A 5 1.46 13.87 18.56
N LEU A 6 1.49 13.23 19.72
CA LEU A 6 0.58 12.13 20.07
C LEU A 6 -0.89 12.54 20.18
N ASN A 7 -1.18 13.82 20.35
CA ASN A 7 -2.55 14.33 20.41
C ASN A 7 -3.25 14.30 19.04
N PHE A 8 -2.48 14.17 17.94
CA PHE A 8 -3.00 14.20 16.56
C PHE A 8 -3.02 12.82 15.90
N ILE A 9 -2.44 11.80 16.56
CA ILE A 9 -2.35 10.43 16.03
C ILE A 9 -3.51 9.60 16.56
N THR A 10 -4.30 9.05 15.64
CA THR A 10 -5.42 8.16 15.98
C THR A 10 -4.94 6.71 16.05
N PRO A 11 -5.31 5.94 17.08
CA PRO A 11 -5.06 4.51 17.14
C PRO A 11 -5.69 3.79 15.93
N SER A 12 -4.98 2.82 15.37
CA SER A 12 -5.46 2.08 14.19
C SER A 12 -6.63 1.16 14.55
N TYR A 13 -7.77 1.30 13.86
CA TYR A 13 -8.93 0.41 13.98
C TYR A 13 -8.56 -1.05 13.71
N THR A 14 -7.71 -1.32 12.75
CA THR A 14 -7.28 -2.68 12.41
C THR A 14 -6.50 -3.35 13.56
N ILE A 15 -5.70 -2.59 14.32
CA ILE A 15 -5.00 -3.10 15.50
C ILE A 15 -5.99 -3.43 16.60
N GLY A 16 -7.00 -2.60 16.84
CA GLY A 16 -8.05 -2.83 17.82
C GLY A 16 -8.82 -4.13 17.56
N ILE A 17 -9.26 -4.32 16.31
CA ILE A 17 -9.96 -5.55 15.90
C ILE A 17 -9.05 -6.77 16.04
N SER A 18 -7.80 -6.69 15.60
CA SER A 18 -6.85 -7.79 15.73
C SER A 18 -6.60 -8.19 17.19
N SER A 19 -6.58 -7.23 18.12
CA SER A 19 -6.43 -7.50 19.54
C SER A 19 -7.66 -8.23 20.10
N LYS A 20 -8.88 -7.80 19.72
CA LYS A 20 -10.14 -8.46 20.12
C LYS A 20 -10.22 -9.89 19.58
N VAL A 21 -9.84 -10.10 18.31
CA VAL A 21 -9.79 -11.44 17.70
C VAL A 21 -8.84 -12.36 18.47
N LYS A 22 -7.62 -11.90 18.76
CA LYS A 22 -6.63 -12.68 19.54
C LYS A 22 -7.14 -13.03 20.93
N GLU A 23 -7.85 -12.13 21.61
CA GLU A 23 -8.49 -12.39 22.90
C GLU A 23 -9.55 -13.48 22.76
N MET A 24 -10.44 -13.41 21.76
CA MET A 24 -11.46 -14.44 21.50
C MET A 24 -10.82 -15.81 21.22
N GLU A 25 -9.78 -15.85 20.37
CA GLU A 25 -9.04 -17.08 20.04
C GLU A 25 -8.36 -17.68 21.30
N SER A 26 -7.77 -16.84 22.16
CA SER A 26 -7.17 -17.30 23.42
C SER A 26 -8.19 -17.91 24.38
N ASN A 27 -9.47 -17.51 24.27
CA ASN A 27 -10.59 -18.06 25.02
C ASN A 27 -11.24 -19.28 24.31
N GLY A 28 -10.60 -19.81 23.26
CA GLY A 28 -11.06 -21.01 22.54
C GLY A 28 -12.13 -20.76 21.47
N VAL A 29 -12.46 -19.50 21.16
CA VAL A 29 -13.42 -19.15 20.11
C VAL A 29 -12.72 -19.21 18.74
N LYS A 30 -13.29 -19.96 17.81
CA LYS A 30 -12.79 -19.98 16.42
C LYS A 30 -13.33 -18.76 15.65
N VAL A 31 -12.47 -17.87 15.23
CA VAL A 31 -12.83 -16.67 14.46
C VAL A 31 -12.42 -16.81 13.01
N ILE A 32 -13.31 -16.41 12.09
CA ILE A 32 -12.99 -16.19 10.67
C ILE A 32 -12.48 -14.77 10.55
N ASN A 33 -11.14 -14.63 10.46
CA ASN A 33 -10.52 -13.31 10.47
C ASN A 33 -10.28 -12.80 9.04
N LEU A 34 -11.12 -11.88 8.58
CA LEU A 34 -11.02 -11.16 7.31
C LEU A 34 -10.53 -9.70 7.48
N SER A 35 -10.07 -9.34 8.70
CA SER A 35 -9.62 -7.97 9.01
C SER A 35 -8.12 -7.74 8.78
N ILE A 36 -7.34 -8.78 8.51
CA ILE A 36 -5.89 -8.70 8.33
C ILE A 36 -5.54 -8.62 6.86
N GLY A 37 -4.90 -7.51 6.48
CA GLY A 37 -4.43 -7.30 5.10
C GLY A 37 -3.07 -7.92 4.83
N GLU A 38 -2.93 -9.24 4.96
CA GLU A 38 -1.70 -9.96 4.61
C GLU A 38 -1.97 -11.26 3.83
N PRO A 39 -1.03 -11.67 2.95
CA PRO A 39 -1.11 -12.96 2.30
C PRO A 39 -1.08 -14.10 3.31
N ASP A 40 -1.97 -15.07 3.14
CA ASP A 40 -1.97 -16.34 3.90
C ASP A 40 -1.03 -17.40 3.28
N PHE A 41 -0.26 -17.00 2.29
CA PHE A 41 0.78 -17.80 1.68
C PHE A 41 2.10 -17.67 2.43
N ASN A 42 2.94 -18.68 2.28
CA ASN A 42 4.30 -18.63 2.78
C ASN A 42 5.25 -17.96 1.78
N VAL A 43 6.33 -17.39 2.28
CA VAL A 43 7.47 -16.98 1.43
C VAL A 43 7.92 -18.16 0.59
N PRO A 44 8.13 -18.01 -0.74
CA PRO A 44 8.57 -19.09 -1.60
C PRO A 44 9.87 -19.75 -1.11
N ASN A 45 9.95 -21.09 -1.24
CA ASN A 45 11.09 -21.84 -0.71
C ASN A 45 12.42 -21.43 -1.36
N ASN A 46 12.42 -21.16 -2.67
CA ASN A 46 13.61 -20.68 -3.37
C ASN A 46 14.08 -19.34 -2.78
N ALA A 47 13.17 -18.41 -2.52
CA ALA A 47 13.52 -17.16 -1.86
C ALA A 47 14.11 -17.36 -0.46
N LYS A 48 13.52 -18.26 0.36
CA LYS A 48 14.05 -18.59 1.70
C LYS A 48 15.48 -19.08 1.66
N SER A 49 15.84 -19.89 0.65
CA SER A 49 17.19 -20.46 0.54
C SER A 49 18.27 -19.38 0.46
N TYR A 50 18.02 -18.28 -0.24
CA TYR A 50 18.94 -17.13 -0.30
C TYR A 50 19.17 -16.49 1.07
N GLY A 51 18.12 -16.38 1.89
CA GLY A 51 18.24 -15.88 3.26
C GLY A 51 19.03 -16.83 4.17
N ILE A 52 18.77 -18.12 4.08
CA ILE A 52 19.51 -19.15 4.83
C ILE A 52 21.00 -19.13 4.43
N ASP A 53 21.28 -19.06 3.14
CA ASP A 53 22.64 -18.97 2.60
C ASP A 53 23.36 -17.70 3.10
N SER A 54 22.67 -16.58 3.19
CA SER A 54 23.24 -15.35 3.69
C SER A 54 23.70 -15.46 5.15
N LEU A 55 22.92 -16.17 5.96
CA LEU A 55 23.27 -16.46 7.36
C LEU A 55 24.44 -17.44 7.45
N ASN A 56 24.45 -18.51 6.65
CA ASN A 56 25.53 -19.50 6.60
C ASN A 56 26.87 -18.89 6.13
N LYS A 57 26.81 -17.78 5.38
CA LYS A 57 27.99 -17.03 4.90
C LYS A 57 28.34 -15.84 5.80
N ASP A 58 27.73 -15.73 6.98
CA ASP A 58 27.96 -14.66 7.94
C ASP A 58 27.75 -13.23 7.37
N TYR A 59 26.78 -13.07 6.43
CA TYR A 59 26.40 -11.76 5.90
C TYR A 59 25.52 -11.00 6.90
N THR A 60 26.12 -10.65 8.05
CA THR A 60 25.44 -10.09 9.22
C THR A 60 26.01 -8.75 9.67
N LYS A 61 26.85 -8.11 8.85
CA LYS A 61 27.50 -6.84 9.14
C LYS A 61 26.78 -5.68 8.45
N TYR A 62 27.17 -4.44 8.79
CA TYR A 62 26.65 -3.26 8.09
C TYR A 62 27.01 -3.28 6.61
N ASP A 63 26.09 -2.75 5.81
CA ASP A 63 26.24 -2.61 4.36
C ASP A 63 25.73 -1.21 3.94
N LEU A 64 25.57 -0.99 2.64
CA LEU A 64 25.13 0.28 2.07
C LEU A 64 23.74 0.70 2.56
N VAL A 65 23.60 1.94 2.95
CA VAL A 65 22.32 2.52 3.40
C VAL A 65 21.18 2.32 2.40
N PRO A 66 21.35 2.58 1.08
CA PRO A 66 20.26 2.36 0.12
C PRO A 66 19.96 0.89 -0.17
N GLY A 67 20.64 -0.04 0.49
CA GLY A 67 20.45 -1.48 0.37
C GLY A 67 21.48 -2.17 -0.51
N LEU A 68 21.48 -3.51 -0.48
CA LEU A 68 22.39 -4.37 -1.22
C LEU A 68 22.42 -4.02 -2.71
N LYS A 69 23.64 -3.91 -3.25
CA LYS A 69 23.83 -3.61 -4.67
C LYS A 69 23.12 -4.60 -5.57
N ILE A 70 23.26 -5.91 -5.31
CA ILE A 70 22.66 -6.97 -6.12
C ILE A 70 21.11 -6.90 -6.12
N LEU A 71 20.50 -6.53 -4.99
CA LEU A 71 19.06 -6.39 -4.92
C LEU A 71 18.59 -5.16 -5.70
N ARG A 72 19.29 -4.01 -5.58
CA ARG A 72 18.95 -2.80 -6.33
C ARG A 72 19.10 -3.00 -7.84
N GLU A 73 20.11 -3.74 -8.29
CA GLU A 73 20.31 -4.11 -9.69
C GLU A 73 19.14 -4.98 -10.19
N GLU A 74 18.68 -5.96 -9.41
CA GLU A 74 17.54 -6.81 -9.79
C GLU A 74 16.22 -6.04 -9.76
N ILE A 75 16.06 -5.06 -8.84
CA ILE A 75 14.90 -4.14 -8.83
C ILE A 75 14.90 -3.29 -10.11
N CYS A 76 16.05 -2.72 -10.53
CA CYS A 76 16.14 -1.96 -11.79
C CYS A 76 15.72 -2.82 -12.98
N LYS A 77 16.21 -4.06 -13.06
CA LYS A 77 15.84 -4.99 -14.11
C LYS A 77 14.33 -5.26 -14.13
N LYS A 78 13.74 -5.58 -12.97
CA LYS A 78 12.30 -5.78 -12.80
C LYS A 78 11.50 -4.56 -13.27
N LEU A 79 11.93 -3.34 -12.89
CA LEU A 79 11.24 -2.11 -13.27
C LEU A 79 11.28 -1.86 -14.79
N ILE A 80 12.37 -2.23 -15.46
CA ILE A 80 12.47 -2.16 -16.92
C ILE A 80 11.55 -3.20 -17.57
N GLU A 81 11.67 -4.48 -17.16
CA GLU A 81 11.01 -5.61 -17.83
C GLU A 81 9.49 -5.65 -17.58
N GLU A 82 9.04 -5.25 -16.39
CA GLU A 82 7.64 -5.39 -15.98
C GLU A 82 6.86 -4.08 -15.95
N ASN A 83 7.53 -2.94 -15.70
CA ASN A 83 6.88 -1.64 -15.52
C ASN A 83 7.22 -0.62 -16.63
N ASN A 84 8.08 -0.94 -17.59
CA ASN A 84 8.61 -0.02 -18.58
C ASN A 84 9.25 1.25 -17.98
N CYS A 85 9.86 1.12 -16.79
CA CYS A 85 10.51 2.21 -16.07
C CYS A 85 12.01 2.01 -16.04
N ASN A 86 12.76 2.89 -16.71
CA ASN A 86 14.23 2.81 -16.74
C ASN A 86 14.84 3.64 -15.60
N TYR A 87 15.19 2.97 -14.50
CA TYR A 87 15.90 3.55 -13.35
C TYR A 87 17.32 3.02 -13.26
N SER A 88 18.25 3.88 -12.86
CA SER A 88 19.61 3.49 -12.46
C SER A 88 19.63 3.05 -11.00
N ILE A 89 20.68 2.32 -10.61
CA ILE A 89 20.85 1.82 -9.25
C ILE A 89 20.83 2.93 -8.19
N ASP A 90 21.27 4.15 -8.54
CA ASP A 90 21.32 5.30 -7.64
C ASP A 90 19.94 5.95 -7.43
N GLU A 91 18.95 5.51 -8.17
CA GLU A 91 17.54 5.93 -8.07
C GLU A 91 16.70 4.97 -7.22
N ILE A 92 17.31 3.88 -6.70
CA ILE A 92 16.65 2.86 -5.87
C ILE A 92 17.12 2.95 -4.42
N VAL A 93 16.14 3.01 -3.49
CA VAL A 93 16.39 2.92 -2.04
C VAL A 93 15.54 1.81 -1.44
N VAL A 94 16.20 0.78 -0.92
CA VAL A 94 15.55 -0.34 -0.20
C VAL A 94 15.31 0.08 1.25
N SER A 95 14.09 -0.10 1.76
CA SER A 95 13.65 0.37 3.07
C SER A 95 13.01 -0.73 3.92
N SER A 96 12.81 -0.49 5.21
CA SER A 96 12.17 -1.43 6.13
C SER A 96 10.65 -1.55 5.91
N GLY A 97 10.27 -2.00 4.72
CA GLY A 97 8.89 -2.10 4.21
C GLY A 97 8.40 -0.81 3.57
N ALA A 98 7.37 -0.94 2.73
CA ALA A 98 6.76 0.19 2.03
C ALA A 98 6.34 1.34 2.97
N LYS A 99 5.89 1.03 4.20
CA LYS A 99 5.56 2.05 5.20
C LYS A 99 6.75 2.95 5.54
N ASN A 100 7.94 2.39 5.70
CA ASN A 100 9.16 3.17 5.91
C ASN A 100 9.56 3.95 4.66
N SER A 101 9.38 3.37 3.46
CA SER A 101 9.57 4.07 2.18
C SER A 101 8.68 5.33 2.10
N ILE A 102 7.39 5.20 2.41
CA ILE A 102 6.43 6.32 2.44
C ILE A 102 6.86 7.38 3.45
N THR A 103 7.22 6.97 4.68
CA THR A 103 7.67 7.92 5.71
C THR A 103 8.94 8.66 5.30
N ASN A 104 9.91 7.96 4.70
CA ASN A 104 11.14 8.58 4.19
C ASN A 104 10.84 9.58 3.06
N THR A 105 9.89 9.25 2.18
CA THR A 105 9.42 10.15 1.11
C THR A 105 8.81 11.43 1.69
N LEU A 106 7.88 11.29 2.64
CA LEU A 106 7.25 12.42 3.30
C LEU A 106 8.29 13.31 4.01
N LEU A 107 9.21 12.71 4.77
CA LEU A 107 10.30 13.44 5.44
C LEU A 107 11.25 14.16 4.46
N ALA A 108 11.42 13.61 3.25
CA ALA A 108 12.31 14.20 2.25
C ALA A 108 11.68 15.33 1.45
N LEU A 109 10.35 15.36 1.31
CA LEU A 109 9.66 16.23 0.37
C LEU A 109 8.69 17.23 1.02
N THR A 110 8.37 17.10 2.32
CA THR A 110 7.43 18.00 2.99
C THR A 110 8.04 18.72 4.18
N ASP A 111 7.67 19.96 4.34
CA ASP A 111 7.91 20.79 5.53
C ASP A 111 6.62 20.92 6.36
N GLU A 112 6.73 21.53 7.55
CA GLU A 112 5.57 21.76 8.42
C GLU A 112 4.52 22.62 7.72
N GLY A 113 3.29 22.09 7.63
CA GLY A 113 2.15 22.77 7.02
C GLY A 113 2.00 22.56 5.51
N ASP A 114 2.92 21.84 4.86
CA ASP A 114 2.73 21.39 3.49
C ASP A 114 1.55 20.42 3.40
N GLU A 115 0.79 20.51 2.32
CA GLU A 115 -0.41 19.71 2.11
C GLU A 115 -0.11 18.47 1.26
N VAL A 116 -0.64 17.33 1.74
CA VAL A 116 -0.60 16.05 1.03
C VAL A 116 -2.02 15.63 0.67
N LEU A 117 -2.33 15.61 -0.61
CA LEU A 117 -3.64 15.23 -1.14
C LEU A 117 -3.84 13.72 -1.01
N LEU A 118 -4.99 13.33 -0.46
CA LEU A 118 -5.32 11.93 -0.16
C LEU A 118 -6.75 11.61 -0.59
N PRO A 119 -6.95 10.95 -1.75
CA PRO A 119 -8.25 10.49 -2.21
C PRO A 119 -8.86 9.46 -1.26
N LYS A 120 -10.13 9.62 -0.90
CA LYS A 120 -10.91 8.66 -0.09
C LYS A 120 -11.62 7.65 -1.01
N PRO A 121 -11.79 6.39 -0.54
CA PRO A 121 -11.20 5.80 0.65
C PRO A 121 -9.70 5.49 0.44
N TYR A 122 -8.94 5.47 1.53
CA TYR A 122 -7.48 5.33 1.53
C TYR A 122 -7.01 4.32 2.56
N TRP A 123 -5.78 3.82 2.44
CA TRP A 123 -5.17 2.99 3.48
C TRP A 123 -4.98 3.78 4.78
N VAL A 124 -5.55 3.27 5.86
CA VAL A 124 -5.66 3.90 7.19
C VAL A 124 -4.36 4.50 7.77
N SER A 125 -3.20 4.12 7.26
CA SER A 125 -1.93 4.62 7.77
C SER A 125 -1.44 5.91 7.09
N TYR A 126 -1.95 6.29 5.92
CA TYR A 126 -1.46 7.49 5.23
C TYR A 126 -1.65 8.76 6.04
N PRO A 127 -2.86 9.07 6.56
CA PRO A 127 -3.05 10.33 7.31
C PRO A 127 -2.12 10.42 8.51
N GLU A 128 -1.92 9.31 9.21
CA GLU A 128 -1.11 9.27 10.41
C GLU A 128 0.39 9.48 10.09
N MET A 129 0.89 8.92 8.98
CA MET A 129 2.26 9.16 8.53
C MET A 129 2.47 10.62 8.09
N ILE A 130 1.48 11.23 7.43
CA ILE A 130 1.51 12.65 7.04
C ILE A 130 1.57 13.54 8.29
N LYS A 131 0.71 13.30 9.28
CA LYS A 131 0.73 14.03 10.56
C LYS A 131 2.03 13.85 11.34
N LEU A 132 2.64 12.64 11.29
CA LEU A 132 3.91 12.36 11.96
C LEU A 132 5.07 13.24 11.49
N VAL A 133 5.03 13.69 10.25
CA VAL A 133 6.04 14.60 9.67
C VAL A 133 5.62 16.08 9.74
N ASN A 134 4.54 16.41 10.46
CA ASN A 134 3.93 17.73 10.59
C ASN A 134 3.37 18.30 9.28
N ALA A 135 3.17 17.49 8.26
CA ALA A 135 2.41 17.85 7.07
C ALA A 135 0.90 17.72 7.32
N VAL A 136 0.08 18.27 6.44
CA VAL A 136 -1.38 18.33 6.55
C VAL A 136 -2.02 17.39 5.54
N PRO A 137 -2.75 16.34 5.97
CA PRO A 137 -3.52 15.53 5.04
C PRO A 137 -4.76 16.29 4.57
N VAL A 138 -4.90 16.45 3.26
CA VAL A 138 -6.06 17.06 2.61
C VAL A 138 -6.84 15.96 1.90
N PHE A 139 -8.04 15.70 2.39
CA PHE A 139 -8.87 14.60 1.89
C PHE A 139 -9.66 15.03 0.66
N ILE A 140 -9.67 14.18 -0.37
CA ILE A 140 -10.48 14.36 -1.57
C ILE A 140 -11.57 13.31 -1.58
N ASP A 141 -12.84 13.74 -1.57
CA ASP A 141 -13.98 12.83 -1.71
C ASP A 141 -14.05 12.33 -3.15
N THR A 142 -14.03 11.03 -3.34
CA THR A 142 -14.21 10.37 -4.63
C THR A 142 -15.56 9.66 -4.70
N LYS A 143 -15.97 9.21 -5.88
CA LYS A 143 -17.32 8.68 -6.12
C LYS A 143 -17.31 7.17 -6.35
N LYS A 144 -18.26 6.47 -5.75
CA LYS A 144 -18.47 5.03 -5.94
C LYS A 144 -18.72 4.67 -7.41
N GLU A 145 -19.47 5.50 -8.14
CA GLU A 145 -19.83 5.30 -9.55
C GLU A 145 -18.57 5.24 -10.44
N ASN A 146 -17.48 5.90 -10.00
CA ASN A 146 -16.18 5.86 -10.65
C ASN A 146 -15.23 4.83 -9.99
N GLY A 147 -15.72 3.91 -9.17
CA GLY A 147 -14.90 2.94 -8.44
C GLY A 147 -14.02 3.58 -7.37
N PHE A 148 -14.40 4.74 -6.84
CA PHE A 148 -13.60 5.55 -5.92
C PHE A 148 -12.21 5.92 -6.46
N LYS A 149 -12.10 6.12 -7.77
CA LYS A 149 -10.89 6.65 -8.41
C LYS A 149 -10.97 8.17 -8.47
N LEU A 150 -9.86 8.82 -8.18
CA LEU A 150 -9.71 10.27 -8.32
C LEU A 150 -9.90 10.68 -9.79
N THR A 151 -10.64 11.74 -10.05
CA THR A 151 -10.74 12.37 -11.36
C THR A 151 -9.90 13.64 -11.44
N LYS A 152 -9.62 14.07 -12.67
CA LYS A 152 -8.93 15.32 -12.95
C LYS A 152 -9.61 16.50 -12.28
N GLU A 153 -10.93 16.61 -12.41
CA GLU A 153 -11.73 17.72 -11.87
C GLU A 153 -11.74 17.76 -10.33
N GLU A 154 -11.74 16.58 -9.68
CA GLU A 154 -11.65 16.49 -8.23
C GLU A 154 -10.25 16.90 -7.74
N LEU A 155 -9.21 16.51 -8.46
CA LEU A 155 -7.83 16.91 -8.18
C LEU A 155 -7.65 18.42 -8.33
N GLU A 156 -8.02 19.01 -9.47
CA GLU A 156 -7.87 20.44 -9.75
C GLU A 156 -8.54 21.32 -8.70
N LYS A 157 -9.72 20.91 -8.19
CA LYS A 157 -10.44 21.64 -7.13
C LYS A 157 -9.78 21.58 -5.75
N SER A 158 -8.91 20.61 -5.54
CA SER A 158 -8.30 20.35 -4.23
C SER A 158 -6.89 20.93 -4.09
N ILE A 159 -6.33 21.44 -5.18
CA ILE A 159 -4.98 22.02 -5.20
C ILE A 159 -4.99 23.41 -4.57
N THR A 160 -4.01 23.67 -3.72
CA THR A 160 -3.70 24.99 -3.14
C THR A 160 -2.22 25.33 -3.33
N ASP A 161 -1.81 26.52 -2.95
CA ASP A 161 -0.40 26.95 -2.97
C ASP A 161 0.49 26.15 -2.01
N LYS A 162 -0.10 25.37 -1.08
CA LYS A 162 0.60 24.51 -0.12
C LYS A 162 0.67 23.07 -0.57
N THR A 163 -0.02 22.69 -1.63
CA THR A 163 -0.06 21.32 -2.12
C THR A 163 1.30 20.88 -2.59
N LYS A 164 1.83 19.81 -2.00
CA LYS A 164 3.17 19.30 -2.28
C LYS A 164 3.17 17.92 -2.90
N ILE A 165 2.31 17.02 -2.39
CA ILE A 165 2.27 15.62 -2.79
C ILE A 165 0.82 15.19 -3.02
N LEU A 166 0.61 14.37 -4.06
CA LEU A 166 -0.59 13.56 -4.24
C LEU A 166 -0.23 12.10 -3.95
N VAL A 167 -1.02 11.42 -3.12
CA VAL A 167 -0.89 9.97 -2.89
C VAL A 167 -1.84 9.22 -3.80
N ILE A 168 -1.31 8.30 -4.60
CA ILE A 168 -2.09 7.35 -5.43
C ILE A 168 -1.70 5.94 -5.03
N ASN A 169 -2.66 5.12 -4.59
CA ASN A 169 -2.47 3.70 -4.34
C ASN A 169 -3.16 2.89 -5.45
N ASN A 170 -2.37 2.25 -6.29
CA ASN A 170 -2.83 1.51 -7.47
C ASN A 170 -2.07 0.18 -7.61
N PRO A 171 -2.76 -0.98 -7.58
CA PRO A 171 -4.16 -1.20 -7.19
C PRO A 171 -4.49 -0.75 -5.77
N SER A 172 -5.73 -0.31 -5.54
CA SER A 172 -6.13 0.41 -4.32
C SER A 172 -6.44 -0.52 -3.13
N ASN A 173 -6.02 -0.10 -1.97
CA ASN A 173 -6.52 -0.54 -0.67
C ASN A 173 -7.37 0.62 -0.07
N PRO A 174 -8.70 0.47 0.16
CA PRO A 174 -9.41 -0.81 0.35
C PRO A 174 -10.26 -1.25 -0.86
N THR A 175 -10.37 -0.48 -1.94
CA THR A 175 -11.41 -0.68 -2.96
C THR A 175 -11.13 -1.81 -3.95
N GLY A 176 -9.86 -2.16 -4.14
CA GLY A 176 -9.43 -3.06 -5.21
C GLY A 176 -9.52 -2.44 -6.62
N SER A 177 -9.82 -1.15 -6.71
CA SER A 177 -9.85 -0.44 -7.99
C SER A 177 -8.48 -0.35 -8.61
N VAL A 178 -8.45 -0.35 -9.95
CA VAL A 178 -7.25 -0.17 -10.76
C VAL A 178 -7.50 0.96 -11.74
N TYR A 179 -6.60 1.93 -11.78
CA TYR A 179 -6.66 3.01 -12.75
C TYR A 179 -6.28 2.52 -14.15
N THR A 180 -6.97 3.01 -15.16
CA THR A 180 -6.55 2.86 -16.55
C THR A 180 -5.40 3.80 -16.87
N LYS A 181 -4.68 3.52 -17.96
CA LYS A 181 -3.59 4.39 -18.42
C LYS A 181 -4.07 5.83 -18.69
N ASP A 182 -5.24 5.97 -19.31
CA ASP A 182 -5.77 7.29 -19.69
C ASP A 182 -6.16 8.10 -18.43
N GLU A 183 -6.80 7.46 -17.44
CA GLU A 183 -7.09 8.10 -16.16
C GLU A 183 -5.81 8.58 -15.43
N LEU A 184 -4.74 7.79 -15.48
CA LEU A 184 -3.46 8.19 -14.90
C LEU A 184 -2.80 9.35 -15.66
N ILE A 185 -2.88 9.39 -16.99
CA ILE A 185 -2.36 10.50 -17.79
C ILE A 185 -3.02 11.81 -17.39
N GLU A 186 -4.35 11.84 -17.27
CA GLU A 186 -5.08 13.06 -16.87
C GLU A 186 -4.64 13.58 -15.49
N ILE A 187 -4.44 12.69 -14.51
CA ILE A 187 -3.97 13.04 -13.17
C ILE A 187 -2.53 13.56 -13.20
N VAL A 188 -1.66 12.86 -13.93
CA VAL A 188 -0.23 13.20 -14.05
C VAL A 188 -0.03 14.56 -14.70
N ASP A 189 -0.79 14.86 -15.76
CA ASP A 189 -0.73 16.15 -16.44
C ASP A 189 -1.05 17.32 -15.48
N VAL A 190 -2.06 17.15 -14.62
CA VAL A 190 -2.37 18.16 -13.58
C VAL A 190 -1.22 18.30 -12.59
N CYS A 191 -0.62 17.20 -12.15
CA CYS A 191 0.49 17.23 -11.20
C CYS A 191 1.73 17.90 -11.79
N ILE A 192 2.06 17.62 -13.07
CA ILE A 192 3.19 18.27 -13.78
C ILE A 192 2.96 19.78 -13.87
N GLN A 193 1.76 20.21 -14.31
CA GLN A 193 1.41 21.62 -14.46
C GLN A 193 1.51 22.40 -13.17
N ASN A 194 1.18 21.77 -12.04
CA ASN A 194 1.17 22.39 -10.71
C ASN A 194 2.43 22.07 -9.89
N LYS A 195 3.41 21.35 -10.44
CA LYS A 195 4.67 20.95 -9.76
C LYS A 195 4.44 20.14 -8.47
N ILE A 196 3.46 19.27 -8.50
CA ILE A 196 3.08 18.40 -7.39
C ILE A 196 3.78 17.04 -7.59
N TYR A 197 4.45 16.53 -6.55
CA TYR A 197 4.99 15.18 -6.55
C TYR A 197 3.89 14.13 -6.44
N ILE A 198 4.12 12.96 -7.03
CA ILE A 198 3.21 11.82 -6.90
C ILE A 198 3.90 10.73 -6.08
N LEU A 199 3.33 10.42 -4.90
CA LEU A 199 3.66 9.23 -4.14
C LEU A 199 2.79 8.09 -4.69
N ALA A 200 3.37 7.28 -5.59
CA ALA A 200 2.70 6.16 -6.25
C ALA A 200 2.94 4.88 -5.43
N ASP A 201 1.97 4.49 -4.60
CA ASP A 201 2.02 3.23 -3.86
C ASP A 201 1.50 2.09 -4.74
N GLU A 202 2.45 1.37 -5.36
CA GLU A 202 2.22 0.28 -6.30
C GLU A 202 2.45 -1.11 -5.66
N ILE A 203 2.32 -1.21 -4.34
CA ILE A 203 2.62 -2.43 -3.57
C ILE A 203 1.79 -3.65 -4.02
N TYR A 204 0.64 -3.43 -4.67
CA TYR A 204 -0.26 -4.47 -5.18
C TYR A 204 -0.12 -4.71 -6.69
N GLU A 205 0.86 -4.15 -7.39
CA GLU A 205 0.99 -4.24 -8.85
C GLU A 205 0.87 -5.67 -9.40
N LYS A 206 1.49 -6.65 -8.70
CA LYS A 206 1.43 -8.08 -9.07
C LYS A 206 0.03 -8.69 -8.90
N ILE A 207 -0.80 -8.10 -8.06
CA ILE A 207 -2.16 -8.56 -7.79
C ILE A 207 -3.12 -7.67 -8.59
N CYS A 208 -2.99 -7.73 -9.91
CA CYS A 208 -3.86 -7.07 -10.88
C CYS A 208 -4.56 -8.15 -11.70
N TYR A 209 -5.89 -8.19 -11.65
CA TYR A 209 -6.69 -9.26 -12.26
C TYR A 209 -7.12 -8.95 -13.69
N THR A 210 -6.98 -7.71 -14.15
CA THR A 210 -7.31 -7.29 -15.52
C THR A 210 -6.20 -7.67 -16.51
N GLY A 211 -5.00 -7.96 -16.03
CA GLY A 211 -3.81 -8.21 -16.83
C GLY A 211 -3.13 -6.93 -17.33
N GLU A 212 -3.68 -5.77 -17.05
CA GLU A 212 -3.14 -4.47 -17.43
C GLU A 212 -2.88 -3.64 -16.17
N PHE A 213 -1.61 -3.48 -15.83
CA PHE A 213 -1.14 -2.56 -14.80
C PHE A 213 -0.24 -1.52 -15.45
N THR A 214 -0.47 -0.25 -15.15
CA THR A 214 0.38 0.85 -15.61
C THR A 214 1.05 1.50 -14.41
N SER A 215 2.38 1.48 -14.36
CA SER A 215 3.13 2.28 -13.40
C SER A 215 3.09 3.75 -13.80
N ILE A 216 2.84 4.64 -12.85
CA ILE A 216 2.75 6.08 -13.11
C ILE A 216 4.04 6.62 -13.72
N ALA A 217 5.18 6.18 -13.23
CA ALA A 217 6.49 6.59 -13.72
C ALA A 217 6.79 6.16 -15.18
N SER A 218 5.98 5.26 -15.76
CA SER A 218 6.15 4.80 -17.14
C SER A 218 5.48 5.68 -18.19
N LEU A 219 4.67 6.66 -17.76
CA LEU A 219 3.84 7.45 -18.67
C LEU A 219 4.64 8.44 -19.50
N SER A 220 5.62 9.09 -18.91
CA SER A 220 6.58 9.99 -19.60
C SER A 220 7.83 10.22 -18.72
N GLU A 221 8.87 10.86 -19.29
CA GLU A 221 10.05 11.25 -18.50
C GLU A 221 9.70 12.31 -17.45
N GLU A 222 8.79 13.24 -17.74
CA GLU A 222 8.30 14.23 -16.80
C GLU A 222 7.49 13.56 -15.66
N ALA A 223 6.67 12.57 -15.99
CA ALA A 223 5.96 11.76 -15.00
C ALA A 223 6.94 11.03 -14.08
N LYS A 224 7.99 10.42 -14.65
CA LYS A 224 9.03 9.75 -13.89
C LYS A 224 9.76 10.70 -12.92
N ASP A 225 10.05 11.93 -13.35
CA ASP A 225 10.79 12.90 -12.54
C ASP A 225 10.03 13.35 -11.29
N ILE A 226 8.69 13.47 -11.37
CA ILE A 226 7.84 13.86 -10.25
C ILE A 226 7.31 12.68 -9.44
N THR A 227 7.52 11.43 -9.89
CA THR A 227 6.94 10.24 -9.23
C THR A 227 7.95 9.59 -8.28
N ILE A 228 7.48 9.28 -7.09
CA ILE A 228 8.16 8.40 -6.14
C ILE A 228 7.36 7.10 -6.11
N THR A 229 7.83 6.10 -6.84
CA THR A 229 7.23 4.77 -6.84
C THR A 229 7.58 4.05 -5.55
N ILE A 230 6.57 3.66 -4.79
CA ILE A 230 6.69 2.84 -3.59
C ILE A 230 6.29 1.42 -3.95
N ASN A 231 7.14 0.47 -3.66
CA ASN A 231 6.83 -0.94 -3.88
C ASN A 231 7.53 -1.82 -2.84
N GLY A 232 7.38 -3.14 -2.93
CA GLY A 232 8.02 -4.06 -1.99
C GLY A 232 7.52 -5.48 -2.10
N PHE A 233 7.94 -6.29 -1.15
CA PHE A 233 7.80 -7.75 -1.20
C PHE A 233 6.71 -8.28 -0.28
N SER A 234 6.12 -7.41 0.53
CA SER A 234 5.10 -7.79 1.52
C SER A 234 3.91 -8.49 0.88
N LYS A 235 3.47 -8.05 -0.32
CA LYS A 235 2.26 -8.54 -0.97
C LYS A 235 2.60 -9.49 -2.11
N SER A 236 3.57 -9.14 -2.95
CA SER A 236 3.98 -9.93 -4.11
C SER A 236 4.64 -11.27 -3.74
N ALA A 237 5.39 -11.32 -2.64
CA ALA A 237 6.14 -12.51 -2.21
C ALA A 237 5.79 -13.00 -0.80
N ALA A 238 4.63 -12.58 -0.24
CA ALA A 238 4.16 -12.95 1.09
C ALA A 238 5.17 -12.68 2.23
N MET A 239 5.89 -11.55 2.16
CA MET A 239 6.99 -11.20 3.06
C MET A 239 6.60 -10.12 4.09
N THR A 240 5.35 -10.10 4.57
CA THR A 240 4.85 -9.04 5.47
C THR A 240 5.68 -8.89 6.74
N GLY A 241 6.08 -10.01 7.35
CA GLY A 241 6.89 -10.07 8.57
C GLY A 241 8.38 -9.76 8.37
N LEU A 242 8.89 -9.85 7.14
CA LEU A 242 10.31 -9.59 6.84
C LEU A 242 10.62 -8.10 6.66
N ARG A 243 9.60 -7.27 6.59
CA ARG A 243 9.70 -5.80 6.56
C ARG A 243 10.64 -5.30 5.47
N LEU A 244 10.33 -5.55 4.20
CA LEU A 244 11.14 -5.06 3.09
C LEU A 244 10.28 -4.41 2.00
N GLY A 245 10.70 -3.24 1.57
CA GLY A 245 10.16 -2.47 0.46
C GLY A 245 11.25 -1.64 -0.21
N TYR A 246 10.88 -0.88 -1.20
CA TYR A 246 11.81 0.02 -1.89
C TYR A 246 11.08 1.22 -2.50
N THR A 247 11.86 2.24 -2.82
CA THR A 247 11.44 3.37 -3.65
C THR A 247 12.26 3.40 -4.93
N ALA A 248 11.62 3.86 -6.02
CA ALA A 248 12.29 4.30 -7.22
C ALA A 248 11.87 5.75 -7.50
N SER A 249 12.84 6.65 -7.64
CA SER A 249 12.60 8.09 -7.86
C SER A 249 13.83 8.73 -8.51
N ASN A 250 13.74 9.99 -8.92
CA ASN A 250 14.92 10.68 -9.42
C ASN A 250 16.06 10.69 -8.39
N LYS A 251 17.30 10.82 -8.86
CA LYS A 251 18.53 10.72 -8.03
C LYS A 251 18.56 11.69 -6.85
N THR A 252 18.02 12.88 -7.00
CA THR A 252 18.04 13.90 -5.95
C THR A 252 17.17 13.46 -4.77
N ILE A 253 15.96 12.97 -5.06
CA ILE A 253 15.03 12.45 -4.06
C ILE A 253 15.57 11.17 -3.43
N ALA A 254 16.08 10.23 -4.24
CA ALA A 254 16.66 8.99 -3.74
C ALA A 254 17.84 9.25 -2.77
N LYS A 255 18.72 10.22 -3.09
CA LYS A 255 19.82 10.63 -2.22
C LYS A 255 19.32 11.24 -0.91
N ALA A 256 18.29 12.09 -0.94
CA ALA A 256 17.68 12.68 0.25
C ALA A 256 17.07 11.59 1.15
N MET A 257 16.27 10.68 0.58
CA MET A 257 15.68 9.56 1.32
C MET A 257 16.75 8.63 1.92
N SER A 258 17.82 8.34 1.18
CA SER A 258 18.94 7.54 1.68
C SER A 258 19.64 8.22 2.87
N SER A 259 19.81 9.54 2.83
CA SER A 259 20.38 10.29 3.96
C SER A 259 19.51 10.20 5.22
N ILE A 260 18.20 10.39 5.07
CA ILE A 260 17.23 10.26 6.16
C ILE A 260 17.24 8.84 6.73
N GLN A 261 17.16 7.83 5.86
CA GLN A 261 17.19 6.42 6.25
C GLN A 261 18.44 6.05 7.03
N GLY A 262 19.60 6.60 6.63
CA GLY A 262 20.89 6.38 7.30
C GLY A 262 20.86 6.77 8.78
N HIS A 263 20.10 7.82 9.14
CA HIS A 263 19.94 8.26 10.52
C HIS A 263 18.78 7.57 11.27
N LEU A 264 17.78 7.02 10.55
CA LEU A 264 16.65 6.34 11.18
C LEU A 264 16.93 4.88 11.49
N ILE A 265 17.49 4.14 10.51
CA ILE A 265 17.62 2.68 10.60
C ILE A 265 18.94 2.13 10.05
N SER A 266 19.82 2.96 9.50
CA SER A 266 20.99 2.61 8.67
C SER A 266 20.54 1.91 7.38
N HIS A 267 20.30 0.62 7.39
CA HIS A 267 19.77 -0.16 6.26
C HIS A 267 18.83 -1.26 6.77
N PRO A 268 17.94 -1.81 5.92
CA PRO A 268 17.10 -2.94 6.28
C PRO A 268 17.92 -4.22 6.50
N SER A 269 17.32 -5.21 7.16
CA SER A 269 17.92 -6.54 7.39
C SER A 269 18.52 -7.13 6.11
N LEU A 270 19.79 -7.51 6.13
CA LEU A 270 20.47 -8.13 4.98
C LEU A 270 19.83 -9.46 4.62
N THR A 271 19.50 -10.29 5.60
CA THR A 271 18.79 -11.57 5.37
C THR A 271 17.48 -11.35 4.61
N ALA A 272 16.69 -10.35 5.00
CA ALA A 272 15.45 -10.00 4.29
C ALA A 272 15.73 -9.54 2.84
N GLN A 273 16.82 -8.78 2.63
CA GLN A 273 17.22 -8.34 1.31
C GLN A 273 17.68 -9.49 0.40
N TYR A 274 18.39 -10.50 0.94
CA TYR A 274 18.74 -11.70 0.19
C TYR A 274 17.51 -12.54 -0.16
N ILE A 275 16.55 -12.67 0.76
CA ILE A 275 15.27 -13.34 0.47
C ILE A 275 14.52 -12.61 -0.66
N ALA A 276 14.48 -11.29 -0.63
CA ALA A 276 13.84 -10.48 -1.67
C ALA A 276 14.54 -10.60 -3.02
N TYR A 277 15.86 -10.63 -3.04
CA TYR A 277 16.63 -10.91 -4.24
C TYR A 277 16.26 -12.26 -4.85
N GLY A 278 16.17 -13.32 -4.03
CA GLY A 278 15.72 -14.64 -4.48
C GLY A 278 14.27 -14.64 -4.97
N ALA A 279 13.40 -13.86 -4.34
CA ALA A 279 12.00 -13.73 -4.75
C ALA A 279 11.87 -13.13 -6.16
N LEU A 280 12.63 -12.06 -6.47
CA LEU A 280 12.65 -11.47 -7.82
C LEU A 280 13.22 -12.42 -8.86
N LYS A 281 14.28 -13.14 -8.51
CA LYS A 281 15.04 -13.94 -9.46
C LYS A 281 14.38 -15.26 -9.82
N ASP A 282 13.84 -15.99 -8.84
CA ASP A 282 13.53 -17.42 -8.98
C ASP A 282 12.09 -17.79 -8.58
N CYS A 283 11.20 -16.84 -8.29
CA CYS A 283 9.88 -17.15 -7.72
C CYS A 283 8.68 -16.62 -8.52
N SER A 284 8.86 -16.29 -9.80
CA SER A 284 7.75 -15.78 -10.64
C SER A 284 6.56 -16.74 -10.69
N ILE A 285 6.81 -18.05 -10.82
CA ILE A 285 5.75 -19.08 -10.85
C ILE A 285 4.97 -19.14 -9.53
N ASP A 286 5.66 -19.04 -8.39
CA ASP A 286 5.00 -19.04 -7.06
C ASP A 286 4.09 -17.83 -6.91
N ILE A 287 4.57 -16.65 -7.33
CA ILE A 287 3.81 -15.39 -7.33
C ILE A 287 2.58 -15.50 -8.24
N ASP A 288 2.72 -16.00 -9.45
CA ASP A 288 1.62 -16.20 -10.40
C ASP A 288 0.56 -17.15 -9.85
N ASN A 289 0.95 -18.24 -9.20
CA ASN A 289 0.03 -19.19 -8.58
C ASN A 289 -0.73 -18.57 -7.41
N MET A 290 -0.08 -17.73 -6.62
CA MET A 290 -0.71 -16.94 -5.56
C MET A 290 -1.76 -16.00 -6.14
N VAL A 291 -1.44 -15.25 -7.20
CA VAL A 291 -2.35 -14.32 -7.88
C VAL A 291 -3.57 -15.07 -8.48
N LYS A 292 -3.36 -16.22 -9.13
CA LYS A 292 -4.45 -17.08 -9.63
C LYS A 292 -5.39 -17.51 -8.50
N THR A 293 -4.84 -17.86 -7.34
CA THR A 293 -5.63 -18.22 -6.17
C THR A 293 -6.45 -17.05 -5.65
N TYR A 294 -5.88 -15.86 -5.54
CA TYR A 294 -6.61 -14.66 -5.16
C TYR A 294 -7.73 -14.33 -6.15
N LYS A 295 -7.47 -14.47 -7.44
CA LYS A 295 -8.51 -14.28 -8.47
C LYS A 295 -9.69 -15.23 -8.26
N SER A 296 -9.43 -16.51 -8.03
CA SER A 296 -10.49 -17.51 -7.77
C SER A 296 -11.29 -17.18 -6.50
N ARG A 297 -10.61 -16.75 -5.42
CA ARG A 297 -11.26 -16.33 -4.18
C ARG A 297 -12.12 -15.06 -4.38
N ARG A 298 -11.59 -14.08 -5.12
CA ARG A 298 -12.34 -12.89 -5.50
C ARG A 298 -13.62 -13.25 -6.25
N ASP A 299 -13.51 -14.10 -7.28
CA ASP A 299 -14.64 -14.49 -8.11
C ASP A 299 -15.70 -15.26 -7.31
N LEU A 300 -15.27 -16.12 -6.38
CA LEU A 300 -16.15 -16.82 -5.45
C LEU A 300 -16.91 -15.85 -4.55
N ILE A 301 -16.22 -14.93 -3.87
CA ILE A 301 -16.89 -14.00 -2.94
C ILE A 301 -17.82 -13.05 -3.68
N LYS A 302 -17.45 -12.58 -4.88
CA LYS A 302 -18.33 -11.78 -5.74
C LYS A 302 -19.63 -12.54 -6.05
N SER A 303 -19.54 -13.79 -6.51
CA SER A 303 -20.73 -14.59 -6.82
C SER A 303 -21.65 -14.79 -5.62
N LYS A 304 -21.10 -14.80 -4.39
CA LYS A 304 -21.90 -14.86 -3.16
C LYS A 304 -22.54 -13.53 -2.82
N LEU A 305 -21.79 -12.43 -2.92
CA LEU A 305 -22.34 -11.09 -2.67
C LEU A 305 -23.44 -10.71 -3.67
N ASP A 306 -23.28 -11.09 -4.94
CA ASP A 306 -24.28 -10.84 -6.00
C ASP A 306 -25.65 -11.53 -5.71
N SER A 307 -25.67 -12.56 -4.85
CA SER A 307 -26.88 -13.25 -4.43
C SER A 307 -27.55 -12.65 -3.19
N ILE A 308 -27.00 -11.58 -2.61
CA ILE A 308 -27.52 -10.94 -1.39
C ILE A 308 -28.18 -9.61 -1.75
N ASP A 309 -29.48 -9.50 -1.48
CA ASP A 309 -30.25 -8.28 -1.75
C ASP A 309 -29.73 -7.09 -0.92
N ASN A 310 -29.69 -5.91 -1.55
CA ASN A 310 -29.27 -4.64 -0.94
C ASN A 310 -27.81 -4.54 -0.51
N VAL A 311 -26.96 -5.52 -0.87
CA VAL A 311 -25.54 -5.48 -0.69
C VAL A 311 -24.87 -5.13 -2.03
N GLY A 312 -23.99 -4.14 -2.01
CA GLY A 312 -23.20 -3.75 -3.18
C GLY A 312 -21.71 -3.81 -2.88
N TYR A 313 -20.88 -3.64 -3.89
CA TYR A 313 -19.44 -3.49 -3.76
C TYR A 313 -18.86 -2.80 -4.99
N VAL A 314 -17.66 -2.24 -4.86
CA VAL A 314 -16.85 -1.83 -6.01
C VAL A 314 -16.19 -3.06 -6.61
N ASN A 315 -16.23 -3.22 -7.95
CA ASN A 315 -15.60 -4.37 -8.59
C ASN A 315 -14.08 -4.37 -8.37
N PRO A 316 -13.51 -5.30 -7.59
CA PRO A 316 -12.09 -5.31 -7.31
C PRO A 316 -11.32 -5.89 -8.51
N ASN A 317 -10.63 -5.02 -9.22
CA ASN A 317 -9.76 -5.36 -10.36
C ASN A 317 -8.33 -5.67 -9.94
N GLY A 318 -7.97 -5.39 -8.68
CA GLY A 318 -6.66 -5.68 -8.10
C GLY A 318 -6.69 -5.79 -6.59
N ALA A 319 -5.53 -5.96 -5.99
CA ALA A 319 -5.32 -6.25 -4.58
C ALA A 319 -6.10 -7.51 -4.11
N PHE A 320 -6.29 -7.70 -2.81
CA PHE A 320 -7.05 -8.84 -2.27
C PHE A 320 -8.15 -8.36 -1.30
N TYR A 321 -8.72 -7.20 -1.57
CA TYR A 321 -9.80 -6.60 -0.79
C TYR A 321 -11.11 -6.58 -1.56
N ILE A 322 -12.22 -6.59 -0.84
CA ILE A 322 -13.54 -6.23 -1.33
C ILE A 322 -14.10 -5.16 -0.41
N PHE A 323 -14.43 -4.00 -0.98
CA PHE A 323 -15.04 -2.90 -0.26
C PHE A 323 -16.54 -2.96 -0.45
N ILE A 324 -17.23 -3.49 0.60
CA ILE A 324 -18.67 -3.79 0.56
C ILE A 324 -19.45 -2.54 0.90
N ASP A 325 -20.47 -2.24 0.10
CA ASP A 325 -21.43 -1.17 0.33
C ASP A 325 -22.71 -1.73 0.97
N LEU A 326 -22.96 -1.31 2.20
CA LEU A 326 -24.15 -1.64 2.97
C LEU A 326 -25.11 -0.43 3.15
N SER A 327 -24.99 0.63 2.34
CA SER A 327 -25.80 1.85 2.49
C SER A 327 -27.30 1.54 2.49
N LYS A 328 -27.78 0.72 1.54
CA LYS A 328 -29.20 0.27 1.49
C LYS A 328 -29.62 -0.61 2.67
N VAL A 329 -28.68 -1.27 3.31
CA VAL A 329 -28.93 -2.05 4.53
C VAL A 329 -29.03 -1.11 5.71
N SER A 330 -28.10 -0.16 5.84
CA SER A 330 -28.03 0.80 6.95
C SER A 330 -29.30 1.65 7.10
N GLU A 331 -29.99 1.96 6.00
CA GLU A 331 -31.26 2.71 6.00
C GLU A 331 -32.39 2.04 6.82
N LYS A 332 -32.24 0.73 7.11
CA LYS A 332 -33.24 -0.06 7.84
C LYS A 332 -32.94 -0.21 9.32
N PHE A 333 -31.81 0.34 9.79
CA PHE A 333 -31.35 0.18 11.18
C PHE A 333 -31.10 1.53 11.84
N GLU A 334 -31.38 1.62 13.12
CA GLU A 334 -30.97 2.74 13.95
C GLU A 334 -29.59 2.45 14.52
N TYR A 335 -28.68 3.42 14.48
CA TYR A 335 -27.32 3.33 15.02
C TYR A 335 -26.91 4.66 15.68
N LYS A 336 -26.01 4.61 16.67
CA LYS A 336 -25.66 5.81 17.46
C LYS A 336 -24.59 6.66 16.77
N ASP A 337 -23.47 6.01 16.39
CA ASP A 337 -22.29 6.73 15.87
C ASP A 337 -22.00 6.39 14.41
N SER A 338 -21.77 5.12 14.12
CA SER A 338 -21.45 4.64 12.78
C SER A 338 -21.98 3.24 12.57
N PHE A 339 -22.85 3.08 11.56
CA PHE A 339 -23.38 1.78 11.15
C PHE A 339 -22.25 0.76 10.90
N SER A 340 -21.17 1.18 10.21
CA SER A 340 -20.08 0.26 9.88
C SER A 340 -19.32 -0.25 11.12
N ILE A 341 -19.20 0.55 12.17
CA ILE A 341 -18.59 0.12 13.44
C ILE A 341 -19.50 -0.86 14.15
N GLU A 342 -20.79 -0.51 14.31
CA GLU A 342 -21.75 -1.37 14.99
C GLU A 342 -21.94 -2.69 14.28
N PHE A 343 -22.06 -2.66 12.94
CA PHE A 343 -22.13 -3.85 12.11
C PHE A 343 -20.91 -4.77 12.30
N CYS A 344 -19.69 -4.22 12.24
CA CYS A 344 -18.46 -5.02 12.40
C CYS A 344 -18.37 -5.65 13.81
N ASN A 345 -18.77 -4.91 14.84
CA ASN A 345 -18.78 -5.44 16.21
C ASN A 345 -19.80 -6.57 16.37
N GLN A 346 -21.04 -6.36 15.92
CA GLN A 346 -22.09 -7.37 15.99
C GLN A 346 -21.74 -8.61 15.15
N PHE A 347 -21.15 -8.40 13.94
CA PHE A 347 -20.75 -9.49 13.07
C PHE A 347 -19.64 -10.35 13.68
N LEU A 348 -18.72 -9.72 14.45
CA LEU A 348 -17.72 -10.44 15.20
C LEU A 348 -18.33 -11.19 16.41
N GLU A 349 -19.21 -10.55 17.18
CA GLU A 349 -19.78 -11.11 18.41
C GLU A 349 -20.78 -12.23 18.15
N GLU A 350 -21.64 -12.10 17.14
CA GLU A 350 -22.70 -13.08 16.87
C GLU A 350 -22.25 -14.21 15.92
N TYR A 351 -21.38 -13.87 14.94
CA TYR A 351 -20.98 -14.82 13.87
C TYR A 351 -19.52 -15.22 13.92
N ASN A 352 -18.74 -14.66 14.81
CA ASN A 352 -17.29 -14.89 14.91
C ASN A 352 -16.55 -14.57 13.61
N VAL A 353 -16.98 -13.52 12.89
CA VAL A 353 -16.34 -13.06 11.64
C VAL A 353 -15.82 -11.64 11.84
N ALA A 354 -14.52 -11.46 11.71
CA ALA A 354 -13.87 -10.16 11.84
C ALA A 354 -13.72 -9.51 10.46
N VAL A 355 -14.24 -8.28 10.33
CA VAL A 355 -14.08 -7.39 9.17
C VAL A 355 -13.67 -6.00 9.64
N VAL A 356 -13.30 -5.09 8.73
CA VAL A 356 -12.88 -3.73 9.09
C VAL A 356 -13.98 -2.73 8.73
N PRO A 357 -14.39 -1.83 9.66
CA PRO A 357 -15.43 -0.85 9.38
C PRO A 357 -14.98 0.16 8.31
N GLY A 358 -15.88 0.45 7.35
CA GLY A 358 -15.59 1.33 6.23
C GLY A 358 -15.22 2.76 6.62
N ILE A 359 -15.69 3.24 7.77
CA ILE A 359 -15.34 4.57 8.30
C ILE A 359 -13.84 4.72 8.62
N ALA A 360 -13.09 3.62 8.70
CA ALA A 360 -11.66 3.65 8.95
C ALA A 360 -10.83 4.10 7.73
N PHE A 361 -11.44 4.10 6.54
CA PHE A 361 -10.78 4.36 5.25
C PHE A 361 -11.19 5.75 4.65
#